data_c4d727f17529fa3b773a382d2c5b610b
#
_entry.id   c4d727f17529fa3b773a382d2c5b610b
#
_cell.length_a   1.000
_cell.length_b   1.000
_cell.length_c   1.000
_cell.angle_alpha   90.00
_cell.angle_beta   90.00
_cell.angle_gamma   90.00
#
_symmetry.space_group_name_H-M   'P 1'
#
loop_
_entity.id
_entity.type
_entity.pdbx_description
1 polymer ?
#
loop_
_entity_poly.entity_id
_entity_poly.type
_entity_poly.pdbx_seq_one_letter_code
_entity_poly.pdbx_strand_id
1 'polypeptide(L)'
;MNIPRILIAAPSSGSGKTVISCGLMAAFCRQQKNVVSCKCGPDYIDPMFHREVLGIDSQNLDLFFCEKAQLTGIFAEHAKNADLAVVEGVMGYYDGMGLDTAKASSYDVAAALQIPVVLVVSARGSALSLAALVKGFLEFKKESRIRGILLNRVSAMLYPRLKEMLENELKKAGHPIKVLGYIPEHEAFHLKSRHLGLVTPEEIKHLKAQLEQAGEILSETVDLEGLYELAKEAPSLEISVPEDEEKENPKVSIAVARDEAFGFYYKDNLKLLERYGCNLVYFSPIRDTHLPEGVSGLLLGGGYPELYARELSENKTMLAKIRESIQNGMPCHAECGGFLYLHEKLADPKGKLWKMAGVIRGEAAPKEKLVRFGYINLTGVVDGTFLKRGERIRGHEFHYWDSTNNGTDAKALKPDGKRSWECVHMQQNLFAGFPHLSYSSNPVFAERFMREAIRWEQSQKEGSERK
;
A
#
# COMPACT_ATOMS: atom_id res chain seq x y z
N MET A 1 -18.15 16.42 -5.98
CA MET A 1 -17.26 16.91 -4.89
C MET A 1 -16.01 17.54 -5.49
N ASN A 2 -15.66 18.76 -5.07
CA ASN A 2 -14.46 19.43 -5.60
C ASN A 2 -13.31 19.28 -4.59
N ILE A 3 -12.28 18.52 -5.01
CA ILE A 3 -11.10 18.20 -4.17
C ILE A 3 -9.87 18.57 -5.01
N PRO A 4 -9.07 19.58 -4.62
CA PRO A 4 -7.80 19.86 -5.26
C PRO A 4 -6.88 18.64 -5.18
N ARG A 5 -6.37 18.18 -6.33
CA ARG A 5 -5.58 16.95 -6.39
C ARG A 5 -4.56 16.96 -7.51
N ILE A 6 -3.38 16.44 -7.26
CA ILE A 6 -2.31 16.27 -8.27
C ILE A 6 -1.72 14.87 -8.16
N LEU A 7 -1.24 14.34 -9.29
CA LEU A 7 -0.50 13.08 -9.33
C LEU A 7 0.95 13.34 -9.74
N ILE A 8 1.88 12.87 -8.93
CA ILE A 8 3.32 12.94 -9.21
C ILE A 8 3.74 11.65 -9.91
N ALA A 9 4.09 11.75 -11.18
CA ALA A 9 4.50 10.62 -12.02
C ALA A 9 5.95 10.78 -12.49
N ALA A 10 6.51 9.71 -13.04
CA ALA A 10 7.84 9.74 -13.67
C ALA A 10 7.94 8.70 -14.79
N PRO A 11 8.94 8.78 -15.67
CA PRO A 11 9.14 7.80 -16.75
C PRO A 11 9.44 6.39 -16.30
N SER A 12 10.02 6.20 -15.09
CA SER A 12 10.45 4.89 -14.59
C SER A 12 10.52 4.83 -13.07
N SER A 13 10.69 3.63 -12.53
CA SER A 13 11.11 3.42 -11.14
C SER A 13 12.49 4.04 -10.88
N GLY A 14 12.76 4.42 -9.61
CA GLY A 14 14.05 5.04 -9.23
C GLY A 14 14.20 6.50 -9.63
N SER A 15 13.19 7.14 -10.20
CA SER A 15 13.21 8.55 -10.59
C SER A 15 13.08 9.55 -9.43
N GLY A 16 12.99 9.09 -8.20
CA GLY A 16 12.88 9.93 -6.99
C GLY A 16 11.45 10.36 -6.64
N LYS A 17 10.41 9.76 -7.23
CA LYS A 17 9.01 10.11 -6.97
C LYS A 17 8.68 10.22 -5.48
N THR A 18 9.03 9.20 -4.70
CA THR A 18 8.68 9.13 -3.28
C THR A 18 9.26 10.30 -2.49
N VAL A 19 10.57 10.56 -2.61
CA VAL A 19 11.18 11.67 -1.86
C VAL A 19 10.67 13.04 -2.33
N ILE A 20 10.39 13.18 -3.63
CA ILE A 20 9.83 14.42 -4.18
C ILE A 20 8.37 14.60 -3.72
N SER A 21 7.55 13.57 -3.76
CA SER A 21 6.17 13.62 -3.26
C SER A 21 6.14 13.95 -1.76
N CYS A 22 7.00 13.31 -0.96
CA CYS A 22 7.13 13.61 0.47
C CYS A 22 7.59 15.04 0.73
N GLY A 23 8.60 15.52 -0.02
CA GLY A 23 9.10 16.89 0.10
C GLY A 23 8.03 17.93 -0.31
N LEU A 24 7.26 17.68 -1.38
CA LEU A 24 6.14 18.54 -1.77
C LEU A 24 5.04 18.56 -0.69
N MET A 25 4.69 17.42 -0.14
CA MET A 25 3.73 17.34 0.97
C MET A 25 4.22 18.12 2.18
N ALA A 26 5.49 17.96 2.57
CA ALA A 26 6.10 18.74 3.65
C ALA A 26 6.08 20.25 3.36
N ALA A 27 6.40 20.66 2.12
CA ALA A 27 6.33 22.06 1.71
C ALA A 27 4.91 22.65 1.80
N PHE A 28 3.89 21.90 1.37
CA PHE A 28 2.49 22.34 1.49
C PHE A 28 2.00 22.38 2.94
N CYS A 29 2.41 21.43 3.78
CA CYS A 29 2.10 21.46 5.22
C CYS A 29 2.71 22.69 5.91
N ARG A 30 3.90 23.13 5.51
CA ARG A 30 4.51 24.39 6.00
C ARG A 30 3.68 25.62 5.62
N GLN A 31 2.95 25.57 4.51
CA GLN A 31 1.97 26.60 4.11
C GLN A 31 0.61 26.44 4.82
N GLN A 32 0.53 25.63 5.89
CA GLN A 32 -0.68 25.35 6.66
C GLN A 32 -1.82 24.71 5.84
N LYS A 33 -1.50 24.00 4.74
CA LYS A 33 -2.47 23.20 4.01
C LYS A 33 -2.71 21.87 4.71
N ASN A 34 -3.97 21.47 4.81
CA ASN A 34 -4.34 20.12 5.22
C ASN A 34 -4.13 19.17 4.02
N VAL A 35 -3.00 18.46 4.02
CA VAL A 35 -2.60 17.58 2.92
C VAL A 35 -2.93 16.13 3.26
N VAL A 36 -3.52 15.41 2.32
CA VAL A 36 -3.62 13.94 2.37
C VAL A 36 -2.82 13.32 1.26
N SER A 37 -2.34 12.12 1.50
CA SER A 37 -1.56 11.36 0.54
C SER A 37 -2.36 10.18 -0.03
N CYS A 38 -2.10 9.88 -1.31
CA CYS A 38 -2.50 8.60 -1.90
C CYS A 38 -1.30 7.97 -2.60
N LYS A 39 -1.28 6.63 -2.64
CA LYS A 39 -0.28 5.85 -3.38
C LYS A 39 -0.96 5.01 -4.45
N CYS A 40 -0.54 5.13 -5.72
CA CYS A 40 -0.96 4.22 -6.76
C CYS A 40 -0.38 2.83 -6.52
N GLY A 41 -1.21 1.79 -6.73
CA GLY A 41 -0.80 0.39 -6.63
C GLY A 41 -0.80 -0.18 -5.21
N PRO A 42 -0.34 -1.44 -5.07
CA PRO A 42 -0.49 -2.25 -3.86
C PRO A 42 0.67 -2.07 -2.85
N ASP A 43 1.37 -0.95 -2.90
CA ASP A 43 2.53 -0.68 -2.06
C ASP A 43 2.11 -0.40 -0.61
N TYR A 44 2.77 -1.04 0.36
CA TYR A 44 2.57 -0.80 1.80
C TYR A 44 3.58 0.18 2.38
N ILE A 45 4.79 0.20 1.81
CA ILE A 45 5.94 0.93 2.36
C ILE A 45 5.74 2.43 2.23
N ASP A 46 5.40 2.92 1.03
CA ASP A 46 5.24 4.35 0.81
C ASP A 46 4.07 4.94 1.64
N PRO A 47 2.86 4.31 1.74
CA PRO A 47 1.81 4.77 2.65
C PRO A 47 2.19 4.77 4.13
N MET A 48 2.94 3.77 4.59
CA MET A 48 3.48 3.76 5.95
C MET A 48 4.48 4.90 6.15
N PHE A 49 5.36 5.13 5.18
CA PHE A 49 6.34 6.21 5.20
C PHE A 49 5.66 7.59 5.33
N HIS A 50 4.59 7.82 4.57
CA HIS A 50 3.81 9.06 4.68
C HIS A 50 3.20 9.24 6.07
N ARG A 51 2.68 8.18 6.69
CA ARG A 51 2.07 8.24 8.02
C ARG A 51 3.09 8.37 9.14
N GLU A 52 4.09 7.49 9.17
CA GLU A 52 5.01 7.38 10.30
C GLU A 52 6.06 8.50 10.29
N VAL A 53 6.50 8.94 9.11
CA VAL A 53 7.55 9.96 9.01
C VAL A 53 6.99 11.36 8.89
N LEU A 54 5.96 11.58 8.05
CA LEU A 54 5.38 12.90 7.82
C LEU A 54 4.13 13.19 8.67
N GLY A 55 3.52 12.17 9.28
CA GLY A 55 2.24 12.31 9.97
C GLY A 55 1.07 12.57 9.02
N ILE A 56 1.22 12.27 7.73
CA ILE A 56 0.21 12.50 6.70
C ILE A 56 -0.56 11.22 6.44
N ASP A 57 -1.88 11.27 6.60
CA ASP A 57 -2.73 10.11 6.33
C ASP A 57 -2.64 9.70 4.85
N SER A 58 -2.51 8.39 4.61
CA SER A 58 -2.26 7.85 3.27
C SER A 58 -3.17 6.67 2.93
N GLN A 59 -3.59 6.59 1.65
CA GLN A 59 -4.51 5.60 1.10
C GLN A 59 -3.97 5.01 -0.21
N ASN A 60 -4.11 3.69 -0.39
CA ASN A 60 -3.82 3.06 -1.67
C ASN A 60 -4.95 3.31 -2.68
N LEU A 61 -4.57 3.52 -3.93
CA LEU A 61 -5.49 3.65 -5.07
C LEU A 61 -5.08 2.65 -6.14
N ASP A 62 -5.89 1.62 -6.37
CA ASP A 62 -5.49 0.52 -7.24
C ASP A 62 -6.65 -0.03 -8.06
N LEU A 63 -6.60 0.17 -9.39
CA LEU A 63 -7.60 -0.30 -10.35
C LEU A 63 -7.45 -1.80 -10.69
N PHE A 64 -6.47 -2.49 -10.16
CA PHE A 64 -6.50 -3.95 -10.18
C PHE A 64 -7.41 -4.50 -9.09
N PHE A 65 -7.46 -3.86 -7.93
CA PHE A 65 -8.22 -4.32 -6.78
C PHE A 65 -9.70 -3.95 -6.84
N CYS A 66 -10.03 -2.77 -7.36
CA CYS A 66 -11.40 -2.27 -7.40
C CYS A 66 -11.75 -1.64 -8.75
N GLU A 67 -13.04 -1.47 -8.98
CA GLU A 67 -13.55 -0.76 -10.16
C GLU A 67 -13.50 0.77 -9.95
N LYS A 68 -13.59 1.52 -11.06
CA LYS A 68 -13.48 2.98 -11.05
C LYS A 68 -14.39 3.66 -10.03
N ALA A 69 -15.65 3.23 -9.91
CA ALA A 69 -16.62 3.81 -8.98
C ALA A 69 -16.18 3.62 -7.52
N GLN A 70 -15.71 2.42 -7.16
CA GLN A 70 -15.19 2.13 -5.83
C GLN A 70 -13.93 2.94 -5.53
N LEU A 71 -12.98 3.03 -6.48
CA LEU A 71 -11.77 3.83 -6.32
C LEU A 71 -12.11 5.30 -6.10
N THR A 72 -13.08 5.84 -6.85
CA THR A 72 -13.54 7.22 -6.68
C THR A 72 -14.15 7.44 -5.29
N GLY A 73 -14.94 6.49 -4.78
CA GLY A 73 -15.52 6.53 -3.44
C GLY A 73 -14.43 6.50 -2.35
N ILE A 74 -13.46 5.56 -2.45
CA ILE A 74 -12.31 5.46 -1.55
C ILE A 74 -11.52 6.77 -1.50
N PHE A 75 -11.21 7.34 -2.67
CA PHE A 75 -10.50 8.62 -2.78
C PHE A 75 -11.30 9.76 -2.14
N ALA A 76 -12.58 9.87 -2.48
CA ALA A 76 -13.43 10.95 -2.00
C ALA A 76 -13.62 10.93 -0.48
N GLU A 77 -13.82 9.75 0.11
CA GLU A 77 -13.90 9.58 1.55
C GLU A 77 -12.59 9.97 2.25
N HIS A 78 -11.45 9.55 1.67
CA HIS A 78 -10.13 9.85 2.22
C HIS A 78 -9.78 11.34 2.15
N ALA A 79 -10.15 12.02 1.06
CA ALA A 79 -9.75 13.39 0.79
C ALA A 79 -10.83 14.45 1.08
N LYS A 80 -11.98 14.07 1.64
CA LYS A 80 -13.16 14.97 1.82
C LYS A 80 -12.89 16.26 2.57
N ASN A 81 -11.95 16.27 3.48
CA ASN A 81 -11.58 17.41 4.32
C ASN A 81 -10.20 17.98 3.99
N ALA A 82 -9.57 17.53 2.91
CA ALA A 82 -8.24 17.99 2.54
C ALA A 82 -8.28 19.27 1.71
N ASP A 83 -7.31 20.16 1.93
CA ASP A 83 -7.05 21.29 1.04
C ASP A 83 -6.36 20.83 -0.24
N LEU A 84 -5.59 19.73 -0.16
CA LEU A 84 -4.85 19.15 -1.27
C LEU A 84 -4.66 17.65 -1.08
N ALA A 85 -4.95 16.87 -2.12
CA ALA A 85 -4.57 15.47 -2.21
C ALA A 85 -3.36 15.31 -3.15
N VAL A 86 -2.26 14.75 -2.63
CA VAL A 86 -1.07 14.40 -3.42
C VAL A 86 -1.07 12.91 -3.67
N VAL A 87 -1.16 12.51 -4.93
CA VAL A 87 -1.14 11.11 -5.35
C VAL A 87 0.25 10.76 -5.85
N GLU A 88 0.92 9.83 -5.18
CA GLU A 88 2.20 9.32 -5.64
C GLU A 88 2.01 8.17 -6.63
N GLY A 89 2.56 8.30 -7.83
CA GLY A 89 2.54 7.27 -8.86
C GLY A 89 3.44 6.07 -8.54
N VAL A 90 3.14 4.95 -9.16
CA VAL A 90 3.94 3.70 -9.08
C VAL A 90 4.67 3.46 -10.39
N MET A 91 5.87 2.85 -10.33
CA MET A 91 6.69 2.50 -11.51
C MET A 91 6.84 3.68 -12.52
N GLY A 92 6.84 3.42 -13.82
CA GLY A 92 6.66 4.43 -14.85
C GLY A 92 5.19 4.78 -15.05
N TYR A 93 4.93 5.98 -15.53
CA TYR A 93 3.57 6.54 -15.61
C TYR A 93 2.58 5.63 -16.35
N TYR A 94 3.03 4.96 -17.41
CA TYR A 94 2.22 4.05 -18.23
C TYR A 94 2.42 2.57 -17.89
N ASP A 95 3.30 2.23 -16.93
CA ASP A 95 3.58 0.85 -16.56
C ASP A 95 2.42 0.31 -15.71
N GLY A 96 1.72 -0.68 -16.23
CA GLY A 96 0.56 -1.28 -15.60
C GLY A 96 0.81 -2.70 -15.08
N MET A 97 -0.25 -3.49 -14.97
CA MET A 97 -0.20 -4.86 -14.42
C MET A 97 0.52 -5.88 -15.33
N GLY A 98 0.94 -5.49 -16.53
CA GLY A 98 1.68 -6.30 -17.51
C GLY A 98 2.59 -5.45 -18.35
N LEU A 99 3.50 -6.08 -19.13
CA LEU A 99 4.49 -5.37 -19.93
C LEU A 99 3.94 -4.54 -21.09
N ASP A 100 2.74 -4.86 -21.55
CA ASP A 100 2.11 -4.34 -22.77
C ASP A 100 0.79 -3.59 -22.50
N THR A 101 0.51 -3.30 -21.23
CA THR A 101 -0.74 -2.66 -20.84
C THR A 101 -0.55 -1.54 -19.82
N ALA A 102 -1.30 -0.45 -20.00
CA ALA A 102 -1.39 0.63 -19.02
C ALA A 102 -2.49 0.39 -17.96
N LYS A 103 -3.18 -0.76 -17.97
CA LYS A 103 -4.22 -1.08 -17.00
C LYS A 103 -3.63 -1.20 -15.60
N ALA A 104 -4.27 -0.57 -14.62
CA ALA A 104 -3.84 -0.43 -13.24
C ALA A 104 -2.50 0.35 -13.06
N SER A 105 -2.09 1.15 -14.07
CA SER A 105 -0.96 2.07 -13.96
C SER A 105 -1.34 3.37 -13.26
N SER A 106 -0.34 4.22 -12.99
CA SER A 106 -0.56 5.60 -12.53
C SER A 106 -1.40 6.42 -13.50
N TYR A 107 -1.24 6.18 -14.82
CA TYR A 107 -2.07 6.78 -15.86
C TYR A 107 -3.55 6.37 -15.73
N ASP A 108 -3.81 5.10 -15.48
CA ASP A 108 -5.18 4.58 -15.35
C ASP A 108 -5.89 5.20 -14.13
N VAL A 109 -5.18 5.31 -12.99
CA VAL A 109 -5.67 6.01 -11.80
C VAL A 109 -5.91 7.51 -12.09
N ALA A 110 -4.96 8.17 -12.77
CA ALA A 110 -5.12 9.58 -13.17
C ALA A 110 -6.35 9.78 -14.07
N ALA A 111 -6.59 8.86 -15.00
CA ALA A 111 -7.76 8.89 -15.87
C ALA A 111 -9.07 8.64 -15.11
N ALA A 112 -9.09 7.68 -14.18
CA ALA A 112 -10.26 7.36 -13.37
C ALA A 112 -10.71 8.53 -12.49
N LEU A 113 -9.76 9.19 -11.84
CA LEU A 113 -10.00 10.32 -10.94
C LEU A 113 -9.86 11.69 -11.60
N GLN A 114 -9.59 11.71 -12.91
CA GLN A 114 -9.41 12.96 -13.68
C GLN A 114 -8.38 13.91 -13.03
N ILE A 115 -7.25 13.35 -12.59
CA ILE A 115 -6.20 14.10 -11.90
C ILE A 115 -5.23 14.73 -12.89
N PRO A 116 -4.90 16.03 -12.78
CA PRO A 116 -3.76 16.62 -13.47
C PRO A 116 -2.46 16.01 -12.96
N VAL A 117 -1.58 15.68 -13.91
CA VAL A 117 -0.32 14.97 -13.65
C VAL A 117 0.86 15.90 -13.77
N VAL A 118 1.77 15.83 -12.81
CA VAL A 118 3.07 16.48 -12.84
C VAL A 118 4.13 15.39 -13.10
N LEU A 119 4.79 15.50 -14.25
CA LEU A 119 5.80 14.54 -14.66
C LEU A 119 7.18 14.97 -14.16
N VAL A 120 7.77 14.15 -13.30
CA VAL A 120 9.15 14.33 -12.81
C VAL A 120 10.10 13.66 -13.78
N VAL A 121 10.98 14.43 -14.41
CA VAL A 121 11.96 13.93 -15.39
C VAL A 121 13.38 14.28 -14.98
N SER A 122 14.27 13.28 -15.04
CA SER A 122 15.70 13.52 -14.80
C SER A 122 16.31 14.26 -15.98
N ALA A 123 16.92 15.40 -15.71
CA ALA A 123 17.65 16.17 -16.72
C ALA A 123 19.17 15.92 -16.69
N ARG A 124 19.62 14.97 -15.85
CA ARG A 124 21.05 14.64 -15.74
C ARG A 124 21.59 14.12 -17.08
N GLY A 125 22.61 14.79 -17.62
CA GLY A 125 23.24 14.40 -18.89
C GLY A 125 22.35 14.56 -20.12
N SER A 126 21.25 15.33 -20.03
CA SER A 126 20.30 15.52 -21.12
C SER A 126 20.00 17.01 -21.34
N ALA A 127 19.82 17.39 -22.60
CA ALA A 127 19.41 18.72 -23.01
C ALA A 127 18.21 18.61 -23.97
N LEU A 128 18.38 18.85 -25.27
CA LEU A 128 17.29 18.79 -26.25
C LEU A 128 16.57 17.42 -26.30
N SER A 129 17.29 16.34 -26.03
CA SER A 129 16.68 14.99 -25.93
C SER A 129 15.60 14.89 -24.85
N LEU A 130 15.63 15.77 -23.82
CA LEU A 130 14.60 15.86 -22.81
C LEU A 130 13.24 16.23 -23.40
N ALA A 131 13.23 17.15 -24.40
CA ALA A 131 12.01 17.53 -25.10
C ALA A 131 11.40 16.34 -25.87
N ALA A 132 12.24 15.51 -26.51
CA ALA A 132 11.78 14.32 -27.20
C ALA A 132 11.17 13.28 -26.21
N LEU A 133 11.80 13.09 -25.06
CA LEU A 133 11.27 12.22 -24.00
C LEU A 133 9.90 12.70 -23.50
N VAL A 134 9.81 13.98 -23.12
CA VAL A 134 8.56 14.56 -22.59
C VAL A 134 7.47 14.52 -23.64
N LYS A 135 7.78 14.91 -24.89
CA LYS A 135 6.84 14.83 -26.00
C LYS A 135 6.30 13.41 -26.20
N GLY A 136 7.16 12.39 -26.13
CA GLY A 136 6.73 11.00 -26.18
C GLY A 136 5.70 10.66 -25.11
N PHE A 137 5.90 11.12 -23.86
CA PHE A 137 4.93 10.93 -22.77
C PHE A 137 3.61 11.68 -22.99
N LEU A 138 3.66 12.87 -23.59
CA LEU A 138 2.48 13.66 -23.89
C LEU A 138 1.61 13.03 -24.99
N GLU A 139 2.23 12.43 -25.98
CA GLU A 139 1.57 11.93 -27.19
C GLU A 139 1.30 10.42 -27.15
N PHE A 140 1.90 9.66 -26.24
CA PHE A 140 1.73 8.20 -26.16
C PHE A 140 0.27 7.76 -25.94
N LYS A 141 -0.51 8.55 -25.21
CA LYS A 141 -1.95 8.37 -25.04
C LYS A 141 -2.68 9.66 -25.41
N LYS A 142 -3.85 9.54 -26.01
CA LYS A 142 -4.66 10.69 -26.48
C LYS A 142 -4.90 11.73 -25.37
N GLU A 143 -5.07 11.30 -24.13
CA GLU A 143 -5.22 12.15 -22.96
C GLU A 143 -4.19 11.76 -21.90
N SER A 144 -2.97 12.25 -22.05
CA SER A 144 -1.89 11.95 -21.09
C SER A 144 -2.12 12.52 -19.69
N ARG A 145 -2.99 13.54 -19.57
CA ARG A 145 -3.26 14.31 -18.34
C ARG A 145 -2.04 15.00 -17.75
N ILE A 146 -0.89 14.94 -18.39
CA ILE A 146 0.31 15.67 -17.98
C ILE A 146 0.06 17.16 -18.22
N ARG A 147 0.15 17.97 -17.15
CA ARG A 147 -0.11 19.41 -17.15
C ARG A 147 1.05 20.23 -16.61
N GLY A 148 2.01 19.59 -15.96
CA GLY A 148 3.20 20.22 -15.40
C GLY A 148 4.40 19.30 -15.46
N ILE A 149 5.60 19.90 -15.40
CA ILE A 149 6.88 19.20 -15.41
C ILE A 149 7.72 19.69 -14.24
N LEU A 150 8.40 18.78 -13.56
CA LEU A 150 9.48 19.05 -12.62
C LEU A 150 10.78 18.45 -13.14
N LEU A 151 11.83 19.25 -13.22
CA LEU A 151 13.15 18.81 -13.65
C LEU A 151 13.95 18.30 -12.45
N ASN A 152 14.29 17.02 -12.42
CA ASN A 152 15.05 16.41 -11.34
C ASN A 152 16.54 16.36 -11.67
N ARG A 153 17.39 16.52 -10.65
CA ARG A 153 18.86 16.52 -10.74
C ARG A 153 19.40 17.63 -11.65
N VAL A 154 18.98 18.85 -11.37
CA VAL A 154 19.37 20.06 -12.13
C VAL A 154 19.98 21.08 -11.19
N SER A 155 21.07 21.72 -11.60
CA SER A 155 21.62 22.87 -10.86
C SER A 155 20.81 24.15 -11.11
N ALA A 156 20.81 25.05 -10.11
CA ALA A 156 20.18 26.36 -10.22
C ALA A 156 20.64 27.16 -11.46
N MET A 157 21.93 27.05 -11.82
CA MET A 157 22.51 27.74 -12.97
C MET A 157 21.96 27.21 -14.32
N LEU A 158 21.71 25.91 -14.43
CA LEU A 158 21.26 25.26 -15.66
C LEU A 158 19.74 25.33 -15.85
N TYR A 159 18.99 25.36 -14.73
CA TYR A 159 17.53 25.29 -14.74
C TYR A 159 16.84 26.31 -15.66
N PRO A 160 17.16 27.64 -15.63
CA PRO A 160 16.45 28.61 -16.47
C PRO A 160 16.57 28.30 -17.96
N ARG A 161 17.75 27.89 -18.40
CA ARG A 161 18.03 27.55 -19.82
C ARG A 161 17.30 26.28 -20.26
N LEU A 162 17.27 25.26 -19.40
CA LEU A 162 16.53 24.02 -19.69
C LEU A 162 15.02 24.26 -19.69
N LYS A 163 14.51 25.06 -18.76
CA LYS A 163 13.09 25.46 -18.72
C LYS A 163 12.68 26.14 -20.01
N GLU A 164 13.39 27.20 -20.40
CA GLU A 164 13.09 27.95 -21.62
C GLU A 164 13.14 27.06 -22.87
N MET A 165 14.20 26.27 -23.02
CA MET A 165 14.34 25.34 -24.13
C MET A 165 13.17 24.35 -24.18
N LEU A 166 12.84 23.73 -23.07
CA LEU A 166 11.80 22.67 -22.99
C LEU A 166 10.42 23.27 -23.28
N GLU A 167 10.05 24.37 -22.64
CA GLU A 167 8.78 25.05 -22.86
C GLU A 167 8.61 25.49 -24.32
N ASN A 168 9.68 26.03 -24.95
CA ASN A 168 9.67 26.44 -26.35
C ASN A 168 9.49 25.25 -27.30
N GLU A 169 10.22 24.15 -27.11
CA GLU A 169 10.10 22.97 -27.96
C GLU A 169 8.75 22.30 -27.83
N LEU A 170 8.22 22.18 -26.59
CA LEU A 170 6.89 21.64 -26.38
C LEU A 170 5.79 22.53 -26.95
N LYS A 171 5.90 23.85 -26.84
CA LYS A 171 4.97 24.81 -27.48
C LYS A 171 4.97 24.69 -29.00
N LYS A 172 6.14 24.56 -29.64
CA LYS A 172 6.25 24.31 -31.10
C LYS A 172 5.58 23.00 -31.49
N ALA A 173 5.61 21.99 -30.59
CA ALA A 173 4.96 20.71 -30.81
C ALA A 173 3.44 20.72 -30.50
N GLY A 174 2.85 21.85 -30.14
CA GLY A 174 1.42 21.97 -29.80
C GLY A 174 1.08 21.67 -28.37
N HIS A 175 2.05 21.50 -27.48
CA HIS A 175 1.89 21.18 -26.07
C HIS A 175 2.42 22.32 -25.17
N PRO A 176 1.65 23.39 -24.91
CA PRO A 176 2.09 24.51 -24.07
C PRO A 176 2.06 24.13 -22.57
N ILE A 177 3.00 23.30 -22.13
CA ILE A 177 3.12 22.83 -20.75
C ILE A 177 4.20 23.59 -20.01
N LYS A 178 3.94 23.96 -18.76
CA LYS A 178 4.87 24.69 -17.90
C LYS A 178 5.84 23.77 -17.18
N VAL A 179 7.08 24.20 -17.07
CA VAL A 179 8.07 23.65 -16.14
C VAL A 179 7.92 24.39 -14.81
N LEU A 180 7.40 23.68 -13.81
CA LEU A 180 6.99 24.23 -12.51
C LEU A 180 8.12 24.27 -11.47
N GLY A 181 9.33 23.88 -11.85
CA GLY A 181 10.46 23.93 -10.94
C GLY A 181 11.49 22.86 -11.20
N TYR A 182 12.46 22.78 -10.28
CA TYR A 182 13.53 21.80 -10.34
C TYR A 182 13.89 21.26 -8.95
N ILE A 183 14.48 20.09 -8.94
CA ILE A 183 15.02 19.43 -7.77
C ILE A 183 16.54 19.37 -7.95
N PRO A 184 17.33 20.02 -7.06
CA PRO A 184 18.78 19.97 -7.13
C PRO A 184 19.34 18.60 -6.74
N GLU A 185 20.59 18.33 -7.10
CA GLU A 185 21.34 17.23 -6.50
C GLU A 185 21.72 17.63 -5.07
N HIS A 186 21.02 17.03 -4.09
CA HIS A 186 21.21 17.31 -2.67
C HIS A 186 20.92 16.06 -1.85
N GLU A 187 21.62 15.88 -0.71
CA GLU A 187 21.46 14.69 0.15
C GLU A 187 20.03 14.51 0.68
N ALA A 188 19.30 15.60 0.89
CA ALA A 188 17.89 15.55 1.30
C ALA A 188 17.01 14.71 0.36
N PHE A 189 17.40 14.57 -0.91
CA PHE A 189 16.69 13.74 -1.91
C PHE A 189 17.25 12.33 -2.09
N HIS A 190 18.20 11.89 -1.24
CA HIS A 190 18.77 10.56 -1.28
C HIS A 190 18.30 9.71 -0.08
N LEU A 191 17.18 9.01 -0.23
CA LEU A 191 16.74 8.06 0.79
C LEU A 191 17.56 6.76 0.68
N LYS A 192 18.40 6.48 1.69
CA LYS A 192 19.32 5.33 1.72
C LYS A 192 18.60 3.99 1.85
N SER A 193 17.42 3.95 2.47
CA SER A 193 16.63 2.72 2.64
C SER A 193 15.15 3.05 2.77
N ARG A 194 14.30 2.15 2.24
CA ARG A 194 12.84 2.21 2.39
C ARG A 194 12.29 1.07 3.26
N HIS A 195 13.16 0.32 3.93
CA HIS A 195 12.74 -0.78 4.80
C HIS A 195 12.22 -0.23 6.13
N LEU A 196 11.00 0.29 6.13
CA LEU A 196 10.36 0.87 7.31
C LEU A 196 10.05 -0.12 8.43
N GLY A 197 10.03 -1.40 8.15
CA GLY A 197 9.98 -2.43 9.20
C GLY A 197 11.25 -2.54 10.05
N LEU A 198 12.29 -1.75 9.72
CA LEU A 198 13.60 -1.74 10.38
C LEU A 198 13.99 -0.37 10.92
N VAL A 199 13.10 0.62 10.85
CA VAL A 199 13.47 1.99 11.19
C VAL A 199 13.26 2.21 12.68
N THR A 200 14.35 2.45 13.40
CA THR A 200 14.28 2.85 14.80
C THR A 200 13.63 4.23 14.97
N PRO A 201 13.16 4.58 16.19
CA PRO A 201 12.65 5.94 16.45
C PRO A 201 13.65 7.04 16.08
N GLU A 202 14.95 6.81 16.27
CA GLU A 202 16.02 7.75 15.87
C GLU A 202 16.10 7.89 14.34
N GLU A 203 15.99 6.78 13.62
CA GLU A 203 15.98 6.79 12.15
C GLU A 203 14.74 7.50 11.61
N ILE A 204 13.55 7.28 12.20
CA ILE A 204 12.33 8.02 11.86
C ILE A 204 12.55 9.52 12.06
N LYS A 205 13.14 9.93 13.18
CA LYS A 205 13.46 11.33 13.45
C LYS A 205 14.43 11.91 12.43
N HIS A 206 15.46 11.15 12.05
CA HIS A 206 16.41 11.56 11.02
C HIS A 206 15.73 11.69 9.64
N LEU A 207 14.93 10.73 9.25
CA LEU A 207 14.16 10.77 7.99
C LEU A 207 13.19 11.93 7.96
N LYS A 208 12.52 12.22 9.08
CA LYS A 208 11.63 13.37 9.21
C LYS A 208 12.39 14.68 8.97
N ALA A 209 13.52 14.90 9.64
CA ALA A 209 14.36 16.08 9.44
C ALA A 209 14.85 16.18 7.98
N GLN A 210 15.24 15.06 7.36
CA GLN A 210 15.64 15.01 5.96
C GLN A 210 14.51 15.42 5.02
N LEU A 211 13.29 14.96 5.25
CA LEU A 211 12.13 15.32 4.42
C LEU A 211 11.66 16.77 4.67
N GLU A 212 11.78 17.27 5.90
CA GLU A 212 11.55 18.68 6.21
C GLU A 212 12.53 19.56 5.43
N GLN A 213 13.82 19.20 5.39
CA GLN A 213 14.83 19.87 4.59
C GLN A 213 14.52 19.78 3.08
N ALA A 214 14.08 18.62 2.59
CA ALA A 214 13.63 18.48 1.21
C ALA A 214 12.46 19.42 0.91
N GLY A 215 11.50 19.56 1.83
CA GLY A 215 10.38 20.50 1.72
C GLY A 215 10.83 21.97 1.68
N GLU A 216 11.83 22.35 2.49
CA GLU A 216 12.43 23.69 2.45
C GLU A 216 13.03 24.00 1.07
N ILE A 217 13.87 23.11 0.57
CA ILE A 217 14.50 23.25 -0.74
C ILE A 217 13.42 23.35 -1.84
N LEU A 218 12.39 22.52 -1.79
CA LEU A 218 11.31 22.56 -2.79
C LEU A 218 10.48 23.83 -2.68
N SER A 219 10.36 24.44 -1.50
CA SER A 219 9.68 25.74 -1.34
C SER A 219 10.41 26.87 -2.06
N GLU A 220 11.72 26.75 -2.29
CA GLU A 220 12.54 27.73 -2.99
C GLU A 220 12.69 27.44 -4.49
N THR A 221 12.62 26.16 -4.89
CA THR A 221 12.96 25.71 -6.24
C THR A 221 11.77 25.28 -7.08
N VAL A 222 10.58 25.17 -6.47
CA VAL A 222 9.35 24.76 -7.14
C VAL A 222 8.27 25.83 -6.97
N ASP A 223 7.55 26.11 -8.05
CA ASP A 223 6.36 26.95 -8.05
C ASP A 223 5.18 26.22 -7.37
N LEU A 224 5.16 26.26 -6.03
CA LEU A 224 4.12 25.60 -5.23
C LEU A 224 2.73 26.20 -5.48
N GLU A 225 2.64 27.51 -5.74
CA GLU A 225 1.36 28.15 -6.08
C GLU A 225 0.85 27.63 -7.43
N GLY A 226 1.73 27.59 -8.44
CA GLY A 226 1.39 27.00 -9.74
C GLY A 226 0.97 25.54 -9.66
N LEU A 227 1.59 24.73 -8.78
CA LEU A 227 1.17 23.36 -8.51
C LEU A 227 -0.22 23.28 -7.83
N TYR A 228 -0.49 24.18 -6.91
CA TYR A 228 -1.77 24.24 -6.22
C TYR A 228 -2.91 24.70 -7.15
N GLU A 229 -2.65 25.73 -7.98
CA GLU A 229 -3.60 26.14 -9.02
C GLU A 229 -3.89 24.98 -9.99
N LEU A 230 -2.85 24.27 -10.42
CA LEU A 230 -3.02 23.07 -11.24
C LEU A 230 -3.88 21.99 -10.54
N ALA A 231 -3.69 21.80 -9.23
CA ALA A 231 -4.52 20.87 -8.46
C ALA A 231 -6.00 21.26 -8.43
N LYS A 232 -6.31 22.56 -8.41
CA LYS A 232 -7.68 23.11 -8.46
C LYS A 232 -8.36 22.96 -9.82
N GLU A 233 -7.58 22.80 -10.92
CA GLU A 233 -8.14 22.52 -12.25
C GLU A 233 -8.77 21.13 -12.35
N ALA A 234 -8.54 20.25 -11.38
CA ALA A 234 -9.16 18.93 -11.35
C ALA A 234 -10.70 19.05 -11.28
N PRO A 235 -11.46 18.47 -12.23
CA PRO A 235 -12.90 18.62 -12.25
C PRO A 235 -13.58 17.97 -11.05
N SER A 236 -14.80 18.41 -10.73
CA SER A 236 -15.61 17.78 -9.69
C SER A 236 -15.80 16.28 -9.95
N LEU A 237 -15.62 15.48 -8.89
CA LEU A 237 -15.87 14.04 -8.95
C LEU A 237 -17.37 13.75 -8.77
N GLU A 238 -17.90 12.93 -9.67
CA GLU A 238 -19.18 12.28 -9.47
C GLU A 238 -18.96 11.08 -8.55
N ILE A 239 -19.53 11.14 -7.36
CA ILE A 239 -19.40 10.10 -6.35
C ILE A 239 -20.69 9.32 -6.36
N SER A 240 -20.67 8.12 -6.93
CA SER A 240 -21.68 7.12 -6.62
C SER A 240 -21.25 6.48 -5.30
N VAL A 241 -21.68 7.02 -4.18
CA VAL A 241 -21.62 6.30 -2.91
C VAL A 241 -22.66 5.19 -3.04
N PRO A 242 -22.30 3.91 -2.96
CA PRO A 242 -23.30 2.91 -2.63
C PRO A 242 -23.90 3.39 -1.30
N GLU A 243 -25.20 3.49 -1.21
CA GLU A 243 -25.87 3.56 0.08
C GLU A 243 -25.52 2.26 0.79
N ASP A 244 -24.41 2.25 1.52
CA ASP A 244 -24.19 1.25 2.55
C ASP A 244 -25.32 1.53 3.56
N GLU A 245 -26.39 0.75 3.47
CA GLU A 245 -27.30 0.60 4.57
C GLU A 245 -26.40 0.28 5.77
N GLU A 246 -26.32 1.19 6.74
CA GLU A 246 -25.75 0.91 8.06
C GLU A 246 -26.60 -0.24 8.64
N LYS A 247 -26.21 -1.47 8.29
CA LYS A 247 -26.74 -2.63 8.99
C LYS A 247 -26.24 -2.49 10.41
N GLU A 248 -27.13 -2.43 11.37
CA GLU A 248 -26.81 -2.63 12.79
C GLU A 248 -26.20 -4.02 12.92
N ASN A 249 -24.92 -4.12 12.67
CA ASN A 249 -24.17 -5.35 12.86
C ASN A 249 -23.77 -5.46 14.33
N PRO A 250 -23.89 -6.64 14.93
CA PRO A 250 -23.41 -6.85 16.30
C PRO A 250 -21.93 -6.51 16.36
N LYS A 251 -21.55 -5.71 17.37
CA LYS A 251 -20.15 -5.31 17.59
C LYS A 251 -19.34 -6.53 18.03
N VAL A 252 -18.31 -6.84 17.30
CA VAL A 252 -17.35 -7.90 17.61
C VAL A 252 -15.94 -7.32 17.56
N SER A 253 -15.06 -7.72 18.49
CA SER A 253 -13.68 -7.26 18.55
C SER A 253 -12.74 -8.22 17.81
N ILE A 254 -11.89 -7.67 16.95
CA ILE A 254 -10.86 -8.39 16.19
C ILE A 254 -9.48 -7.90 16.66
N ALA A 255 -8.63 -8.83 17.11
CA ALA A 255 -7.25 -8.53 17.43
C ALA A 255 -6.42 -8.39 16.15
N VAL A 256 -5.75 -7.26 16.00
CA VAL A 256 -4.91 -6.93 14.82
C VAL A 256 -3.46 -6.81 15.27
N ALA A 257 -2.60 -7.67 14.75
CA ALA A 257 -1.17 -7.63 15.05
C ALA A 257 -0.54 -6.34 14.49
N ARG A 258 0.07 -5.52 15.34
CA ARG A 258 0.69 -4.26 14.92
C ARG A 258 1.87 -3.90 15.80
N ASP A 259 3.06 -4.07 15.24
CA ASP A 259 4.33 -3.65 15.79
C ASP A 259 5.37 -3.58 14.66
N GLU A 260 6.66 -3.58 15.00
CA GLU A 260 7.75 -3.52 14.03
C GLU A 260 7.81 -4.74 13.10
N ALA A 261 7.30 -5.89 13.54
CA ALA A 261 7.23 -7.11 12.74
C ALA A 261 5.98 -7.16 11.85
N PHE A 262 4.89 -6.47 12.22
CA PHE A 262 3.60 -6.53 11.57
C PHE A 262 3.01 -5.14 11.35
N GLY A 263 2.85 -4.73 10.10
CA GLY A 263 2.35 -3.39 9.78
C GLY A 263 1.72 -3.25 8.40
N PHE A 264 1.75 -4.32 7.59
CA PHE A 264 1.27 -4.25 6.20
C PHE A 264 -0.21 -4.60 6.13
N TYR A 265 -1.04 -3.56 6.14
CA TYR A 265 -2.48 -3.63 6.00
C TYR A 265 -2.96 -2.62 4.97
N TYR A 266 -3.85 -3.03 4.07
CA TYR A 266 -4.61 -2.07 3.27
C TYR A 266 -5.62 -1.36 4.17
N LYS A 267 -5.56 -0.03 4.16
CA LYS A 267 -6.43 0.80 5.02
C LYS A 267 -7.91 0.57 4.71
N ASP A 268 -8.26 0.38 3.46
CA ASP A 268 -9.63 0.08 3.03
C ASP A 268 -10.12 -1.29 3.51
N ASN A 269 -9.24 -2.28 3.66
CA ASN A 269 -9.60 -3.55 4.29
C ASN A 269 -9.99 -3.35 5.76
N LEU A 270 -9.20 -2.59 6.52
CA LEU A 270 -9.49 -2.29 7.91
C LEU A 270 -10.79 -1.50 8.04
N LYS A 271 -10.96 -0.45 7.23
CA LYS A 271 -12.19 0.34 7.19
C LYS A 271 -13.43 -0.48 6.82
N LEU A 272 -13.28 -1.47 5.94
CA LEU A 272 -14.40 -2.34 5.58
C LEU A 272 -14.84 -3.22 6.76
N LEU A 273 -13.88 -3.75 7.53
CA LEU A 273 -14.19 -4.47 8.77
C LEU A 273 -14.89 -3.57 9.79
N GLU A 274 -14.41 -2.33 9.97
CA GLU A 274 -15.04 -1.33 10.85
C GLU A 274 -16.48 -1.01 10.40
N ARG A 275 -16.73 -0.82 9.10
CA ARG A 275 -18.08 -0.64 8.55
C ARG A 275 -19.00 -1.83 8.78
N TYR A 276 -18.47 -3.03 8.81
CA TYR A 276 -19.23 -4.22 9.19
C TYR A 276 -19.47 -4.36 10.71
N GLY A 277 -19.00 -3.37 11.50
CA GLY A 277 -19.20 -3.33 12.95
C GLY A 277 -18.09 -4.02 13.74
N CYS A 278 -16.95 -4.36 13.13
CA CYS A 278 -15.78 -4.84 13.85
C CYS A 278 -15.11 -3.70 14.63
N ASN A 279 -14.82 -3.94 15.91
CA ASN A 279 -13.91 -3.13 16.70
C ASN A 279 -12.49 -3.69 16.55
N LEU A 280 -11.57 -2.93 15.98
CA LEU A 280 -10.20 -3.36 15.75
C LEU A 280 -9.34 -3.03 16.97
N VAL A 281 -8.83 -4.05 17.65
CA VAL A 281 -7.99 -3.93 18.85
C VAL A 281 -6.57 -4.33 18.49
N TYR A 282 -5.65 -3.37 18.51
CA TYR A 282 -4.26 -3.62 18.15
C TYR A 282 -3.47 -4.25 19.30
N PHE A 283 -2.57 -5.18 18.97
CA PHE A 283 -1.66 -5.81 19.91
C PHE A 283 -0.28 -6.02 19.28
N SER A 284 0.75 -6.14 20.11
CA SER A 284 2.13 -6.38 19.68
C SER A 284 2.54 -7.83 19.91
N PRO A 285 2.68 -8.66 18.88
CA PRO A 285 3.26 -9.99 19.02
C PRO A 285 4.66 -10.02 19.64
N ILE A 286 5.44 -8.94 19.50
CA ILE A 286 6.78 -8.83 20.11
C ILE A 286 6.69 -8.55 21.62
N ARG A 287 5.81 -7.64 22.06
CA ARG A 287 5.83 -7.07 23.42
C ARG A 287 4.73 -7.56 24.34
N ASP A 288 3.54 -7.79 23.81
CA ASP A 288 2.40 -8.19 24.62
C ASP A 288 2.48 -9.68 24.97
N THR A 289 2.12 -10.04 26.19
CA THR A 289 2.15 -11.44 26.65
C THR A 289 0.81 -12.15 26.44
N HIS A 290 -0.26 -11.40 26.20
CA HIS A 290 -1.62 -11.91 26.02
C HIS A 290 -2.32 -11.20 24.86
N LEU A 291 -3.28 -11.90 24.25
CA LEU A 291 -4.22 -11.24 23.35
C LEU A 291 -5.09 -10.23 24.13
N PRO A 292 -5.56 -9.15 23.50
CA PRO A 292 -6.50 -8.24 24.13
C PRO A 292 -7.76 -8.99 24.61
N GLU A 293 -8.33 -8.53 25.73
CA GLU A 293 -9.54 -9.14 26.28
C GLU A 293 -10.75 -8.93 25.34
N GLY A 294 -11.64 -9.91 25.30
CA GLY A 294 -12.90 -9.83 24.56
C GLY A 294 -12.76 -9.88 23.04
N VAL A 295 -11.57 -10.25 22.52
CA VAL A 295 -11.41 -10.42 21.07
C VAL A 295 -11.90 -11.78 20.60
N SER A 296 -12.50 -11.81 19.43
CA SER A 296 -13.18 -12.97 18.85
C SER A 296 -12.66 -13.36 17.47
N GLY A 297 -11.60 -12.73 17.00
CA GLY A 297 -10.92 -13.05 15.76
C GLY A 297 -9.50 -12.49 15.75
N LEU A 298 -8.64 -13.07 14.90
CA LEU A 298 -7.25 -12.67 14.71
C LEU A 298 -6.99 -12.22 13.28
N LEU A 299 -6.40 -11.05 13.12
CA LEU A 299 -5.88 -10.55 11.86
C LEU A 299 -4.37 -10.36 11.99
N LEU A 300 -3.61 -11.24 11.34
CA LEU A 300 -2.15 -11.24 11.30
C LEU A 300 -1.68 -10.82 9.92
N GLY A 301 -1.41 -9.53 9.75
CA GLY A 301 -1.01 -8.96 8.47
C GLY A 301 0.43 -9.25 8.07
N GLY A 302 0.84 -8.67 6.96
CA GLY A 302 2.21 -8.73 6.50
C GLY A 302 3.16 -7.86 7.32
N GLY A 303 4.43 -7.96 6.99
CA GLY A 303 5.52 -7.25 7.65
C GLY A 303 6.84 -7.99 7.46
N TYR A 304 7.74 -7.83 8.42
CA TYR A 304 9.08 -8.43 8.42
C TYR A 304 9.35 -9.24 9.70
N PRO A 305 8.54 -10.29 10.01
CA PRO A 305 8.74 -11.09 11.22
C PRO A 305 10.09 -11.80 11.26
N GLU A 306 10.69 -12.06 10.10
CA GLU A 306 12.03 -12.65 10.00
C GLU A 306 13.14 -11.78 10.58
N LEU A 307 12.95 -10.47 10.62
CA LEU A 307 13.91 -9.53 11.20
C LEU A 307 13.83 -9.49 12.73
N TYR A 308 12.69 -9.86 13.26
CA TYR A 308 12.36 -9.94 14.68
C TYR A 308 12.11 -11.38 15.14
N ALA A 309 12.62 -12.37 14.36
CA ALA A 309 12.35 -13.78 14.61
C ALA A 309 12.81 -14.25 15.99
N ARG A 310 13.90 -13.68 16.52
CA ARG A 310 14.37 -13.94 17.86
C ARG A 310 13.40 -13.44 18.92
N GLU A 311 13.04 -12.16 18.87
CA GLU A 311 12.14 -11.50 19.82
C GLU A 311 10.77 -12.18 19.85
N LEU A 312 10.24 -12.49 18.68
CA LEU A 312 8.99 -13.24 18.53
C LEU A 312 9.08 -14.65 19.15
N SER A 313 10.22 -15.34 18.94
CA SER A 313 10.47 -16.68 19.51
C SER A 313 10.63 -16.67 21.03
N GLU A 314 11.20 -15.59 21.59
CA GLU A 314 11.36 -15.42 23.03
C GLU A 314 10.02 -15.15 23.74
N ASN A 315 9.02 -14.60 23.05
CA ASN A 315 7.67 -14.38 23.57
C ASN A 315 6.81 -15.66 23.54
N LYS A 316 7.22 -16.66 24.30
CA LYS A 316 6.59 -18.00 24.33
C LYS A 316 5.12 -17.96 24.73
N THR A 317 4.74 -17.03 25.59
CA THR A 317 3.37 -16.89 26.09
C THR A 317 2.44 -16.47 24.95
N MET A 318 2.82 -15.46 24.17
CA MET A 318 2.04 -15.02 23.02
C MET A 318 1.95 -16.11 21.93
N LEU A 319 3.06 -16.80 21.62
CA LEU A 319 3.07 -17.91 20.67
C LEU A 319 2.09 -19.03 21.08
N ALA A 320 2.11 -19.41 22.36
CA ALA A 320 1.19 -20.42 22.90
C ALA A 320 -0.26 -19.94 22.80
N LYS A 321 -0.53 -18.68 23.19
CA LYS A 321 -1.88 -18.12 23.19
C LYS A 321 -2.49 -18.03 21.79
N ILE A 322 -1.72 -17.60 20.79
CA ILE A 322 -2.16 -17.57 19.39
C ILE A 322 -2.48 -18.99 18.90
N ARG A 323 -1.58 -19.97 19.18
CA ARG A 323 -1.82 -21.37 18.82
C ARG A 323 -3.09 -21.89 19.44
N GLU A 324 -3.24 -21.76 20.76
CA GLU A 324 -4.42 -22.21 21.50
C GLU A 324 -5.71 -21.59 20.99
N SER A 325 -5.71 -20.27 20.76
CA SER A 325 -6.89 -19.55 20.27
C SER A 325 -7.35 -20.10 18.92
N ILE A 326 -6.43 -20.26 17.96
CA ILE A 326 -6.75 -20.81 16.64
C ILE A 326 -7.20 -22.27 16.74
N GLN A 327 -6.52 -23.10 17.54
CA GLN A 327 -6.89 -24.53 17.74
C GLN A 327 -8.25 -24.69 18.43
N ASN A 328 -8.64 -23.73 19.28
CA ASN A 328 -9.96 -23.70 19.92
C ASN A 328 -11.06 -23.11 19.01
N GLY A 329 -10.75 -22.78 17.76
CA GLY A 329 -11.73 -22.38 16.76
C GLY A 329 -11.86 -20.86 16.54
N MET A 330 -11.05 -20.02 17.21
CA MET A 330 -11.05 -18.57 16.93
C MET A 330 -10.66 -18.32 15.46
N PRO A 331 -11.48 -17.58 14.68
CA PRO A 331 -11.18 -17.31 13.29
C PRO A 331 -9.91 -16.47 13.14
N CYS A 332 -9.06 -16.87 12.20
CA CYS A 332 -7.78 -16.22 11.93
C CYS A 332 -7.59 -15.99 10.44
N HIS A 333 -7.26 -14.76 10.08
CA HIS A 333 -6.76 -14.42 8.76
C HIS A 333 -5.29 -13.99 8.89
N ALA A 334 -4.38 -14.70 8.22
CA ALA A 334 -2.94 -14.49 8.27
C ALA A 334 -2.35 -14.33 6.86
N GLU A 335 -1.71 -13.19 6.59
CA GLU A 335 -1.10 -12.84 5.30
C GLU A 335 0.41 -12.71 5.44
N CYS A 336 1.17 -13.24 4.49
CA CYS A 336 2.61 -13.04 4.32
C CYS A 336 3.39 -13.16 5.65
N GLY A 337 3.75 -12.05 6.31
CA GLY A 337 4.42 -12.07 7.61
C GLY A 337 3.62 -12.82 8.68
N GLY A 338 2.31 -12.62 8.74
CA GLY A 338 1.41 -13.36 9.64
C GLY A 338 1.40 -14.85 9.33
N PHE A 339 1.42 -15.22 8.06
CA PHE A 339 1.56 -16.63 7.65
C PHE A 339 2.89 -17.22 8.08
N LEU A 340 4.02 -16.49 7.90
CA LEU A 340 5.34 -16.91 8.39
C LEU A 340 5.35 -17.15 9.91
N TYR A 341 4.69 -16.28 10.68
CA TYR A 341 4.60 -16.37 12.13
C TYR A 341 3.79 -17.60 12.62
N LEU A 342 2.87 -18.10 11.81
CA LEU A 342 2.08 -19.30 12.15
C LEU A 342 2.82 -20.63 11.92
N HIS A 343 3.99 -20.64 11.28
CA HIS A 343 4.80 -21.84 11.08
C HIS A 343 5.38 -22.40 12.38
N GLU A 344 5.93 -23.62 12.33
CA GLU A 344 6.71 -24.17 13.46
C GLU A 344 8.02 -23.39 13.64
N LYS A 345 8.65 -22.99 12.55
CA LYS A 345 9.92 -22.25 12.57
C LYS A 345 10.01 -21.22 11.45
N LEU A 346 10.72 -20.15 11.74
CA LEU A 346 11.06 -19.09 10.80
C LEU A 346 12.56 -18.82 10.83
N ALA A 347 13.23 -18.84 9.68
CA ALA A 347 14.62 -18.45 9.57
C ALA A 347 14.76 -16.92 9.57
N ASP A 348 15.71 -16.41 10.33
CA ASP A 348 16.14 -15.01 10.23
C ASP A 348 16.97 -14.78 8.94
N PRO A 349 17.38 -13.53 8.60
CA PRO A 349 18.17 -13.24 7.41
C PRO A 349 19.54 -13.93 7.36
N LYS A 350 20.04 -14.45 8.50
CA LYS A 350 21.28 -15.22 8.58
C LYS A 350 21.05 -16.72 8.45
N GLY A 351 19.79 -17.14 8.25
CA GLY A 351 19.40 -18.53 8.11
C GLY A 351 19.24 -19.30 9.43
N LYS A 352 19.31 -18.64 10.58
CA LYS A 352 19.07 -19.28 11.87
C LYS A 352 17.59 -19.46 12.09
N LEU A 353 17.17 -20.71 12.39
CA LEU A 353 15.78 -21.06 12.62
C LEU A 353 15.35 -20.72 14.05
N TRP A 354 14.20 -20.06 14.18
CA TRP A 354 13.56 -19.68 15.43
C TRP A 354 12.16 -20.29 15.53
N LYS A 355 11.76 -20.72 16.72
CA LYS A 355 10.43 -21.29 16.95
C LYS A 355 9.36 -20.20 16.82
N MET A 356 8.24 -20.54 16.15
CA MET A 356 7.08 -19.67 15.98
C MET A 356 5.81 -20.31 16.56
N ALA A 357 4.63 -19.80 16.19
CA ALA A 357 3.37 -20.25 16.77
C ALA A 357 3.08 -21.74 16.54
N GLY A 358 3.52 -22.35 15.45
CA GLY A 358 3.39 -23.78 15.18
C GLY A 358 1.95 -24.24 14.94
N VAL A 359 1.13 -23.37 14.35
CA VAL A 359 -0.21 -23.70 13.83
C VAL A 359 -0.09 -24.45 12.51
N ILE A 360 0.85 -24.03 11.67
CA ILE A 360 1.16 -24.62 10.36
C ILE A 360 2.46 -25.42 10.47
N ARG A 361 2.39 -26.69 10.10
CA ARG A 361 3.59 -27.55 10.06
C ARG A 361 4.56 -27.09 9.00
N GLY A 362 5.84 -27.14 9.34
CA GLY A 362 6.91 -26.77 8.44
C GLY A 362 7.65 -25.52 8.86
N GLU A 363 8.55 -25.10 8.00
CA GLU A 363 9.42 -23.93 8.26
C GLU A 363 9.48 -23.02 7.05
N ALA A 364 9.77 -21.75 7.32
CA ALA A 364 9.98 -20.75 6.29
C ALA A 364 11.41 -20.20 6.35
N ALA A 365 12.03 -20.05 5.17
CA ALA A 365 13.42 -19.63 5.03
C ALA A 365 13.64 -18.72 3.83
N PRO A 366 14.70 -17.88 3.86
CA PRO A 366 15.02 -16.98 2.76
C PRO A 366 15.45 -17.76 1.50
N LYS A 367 15.13 -17.21 0.34
CA LYS A 367 15.65 -17.67 -0.96
C LYS A 367 16.59 -16.61 -1.54
N GLU A 368 17.54 -17.05 -2.35
CA GLU A 368 18.49 -16.15 -3.02
C GLU A 368 17.81 -15.16 -3.98
N LYS A 369 16.65 -15.54 -4.51
CA LYS A 369 15.88 -14.76 -5.47
C LYS A 369 14.48 -14.51 -4.94
N LEU A 370 13.89 -13.43 -5.44
CA LEU A 370 12.48 -13.12 -5.21
C LEU A 370 11.60 -14.32 -5.62
N VAL A 371 10.83 -14.85 -4.68
CA VAL A 371 10.01 -16.06 -4.89
C VAL A 371 8.78 -15.73 -5.71
N ARG A 372 8.04 -14.72 -5.29
CA ARG A 372 6.82 -14.23 -5.95
C ARG A 372 6.78 -12.72 -5.96
N PHE A 373 6.18 -12.16 -7.01
CA PHE A 373 5.99 -10.73 -7.16
C PHE A 373 4.78 -10.41 -8.02
N GLY A 374 4.01 -9.42 -7.59
CA GLY A 374 2.98 -8.73 -8.37
C GLY A 374 1.57 -9.28 -8.16
N TYR A 375 0.64 -8.75 -8.91
CA TYR A 375 -0.79 -9.06 -8.83
C TYR A 375 -1.14 -10.52 -9.09
N ILE A 376 -2.18 -10.97 -8.41
CA ILE A 376 -2.76 -12.31 -8.57
C ILE A 376 -4.30 -12.27 -8.48
N ASN A 377 -4.93 -13.20 -9.16
CA ASN A 377 -6.30 -13.61 -8.91
C ASN A 377 -6.24 -14.91 -8.13
N LEU A 378 -6.72 -14.91 -6.90
CA LEU A 378 -6.78 -16.08 -6.03
C LEU A 378 -8.17 -16.71 -6.15
N THR A 379 -8.22 -18.01 -6.41
CA THR A 379 -9.49 -18.77 -6.52
C THR A 379 -9.47 -19.92 -5.53
N GLY A 380 -10.53 -20.06 -4.71
CA GLY A 380 -10.70 -21.20 -3.80
C GLY A 380 -10.84 -22.51 -4.59
N VAL A 381 -10.09 -23.54 -4.20
CA VAL A 381 -10.21 -24.89 -4.77
C VAL A 381 -10.94 -25.87 -3.86
N VAL A 382 -11.15 -25.46 -2.60
CA VAL A 382 -11.99 -26.15 -1.60
C VAL A 382 -13.09 -25.21 -1.10
N ASP A 383 -14.06 -25.73 -0.36
CA ASP A 383 -15.08 -24.94 0.31
C ASP A 383 -14.58 -24.41 1.66
N GLY A 384 -13.71 -23.42 1.63
CA GLY A 384 -13.23 -22.74 2.82
C GLY A 384 -14.31 -21.88 3.50
N THR A 385 -14.10 -21.50 4.75
CA THR A 385 -15.05 -20.68 5.51
C THR A 385 -15.15 -19.26 4.94
N PHE A 386 -14.00 -18.64 4.62
CA PHE A 386 -13.95 -17.26 4.16
C PHE A 386 -14.02 -17.15 2.64
N LEU A 387 -13.47 -18.11 1.90
CA LEU A 387 -13.51 -18.18 0.44
C LEU A 387 -14.03 -19.55 -0.01
N LYS A 388 -15.09 -19.58 -0.79
CA LYS A 388 -15.70 -20.84 -1.27
C LYS A 388 -15.03 -21.32 -2.57
N ARG A 389 -15.22 -22.59 -2.89
CA ARG A 389 -14.78 -23.19 -4.16
C ARG A 389 -15.29 -22.36 -5.35
N GLY A 390 -14.36 -21.99 -6.22
CA GLY A 390 -14.65 -21.21 -7.43
C GLY A 390 -14.80 -19.69 -7.20
N GLU A 391 -14.94 -19.23 -5.97
CA GLU A 391 -14.93 -17.80 -5.67
C GLU A 391 -13.53 -17.22 -5.84
N ARG A 392 -13.47 -15.95 -6.21
CA ARG A 392 -12.23 -15.23 -6.50
C ARG A 392 -12.08 -14.02 -5.61
N ILE A 393 -10.83 -13.77 -5.22
CA ILE A 393 -10.40 -12.53 -4.57
C ILE A 393 -9.08 -12.09 -5.21
N ARG A 394 -8.89 -10.77 -5.38
CA ARG A 394 -7.64 -10.22 -5.93
C ARG A 394 -6.65 -9.95 -4.81
N GLY A 395 -5.38 -10.12 -5.11
CA GLY A 395 -4.31 -9.88 -4.16
C GLY A 395 -3.00 -9.54 -4.84
N HIS A 396 -1.99 -9.36 -4.02
CA HIS A 396 -0.61 -9.10 -4.43
C HIS A 396 0.33 -9.97 -3.62
N GLU A 397 1.42 -10.44 -4.22
CA GLU A 397 2.51 -11.12 -3.51
C GLU A 397 3.82 -10.39 -3.74
N PHE A 398 4.62 -10.30 -2.68
CA PHE A 398 6.00 -9.81 -2.74
C PHE A 398 6.79 -10.40 -1.57
N HIS A 399 7.56 -11.49 -1.82
CA HIS A 399 8.32 -12.13 -0.76
C HIS A 399 9.59 -12.83 -1.26
N TYR A 400 10.62 -12.77 -0.43
CA TYR A 400 11.90 -13.49 -0.60
C TYR A 400 11.98 -14.76 0.25
N TRP A 401 11.16 -14.88 1.31
CA TRP A 401 11.01 -16.12 2.08
C TRP A 401 10.05 -17.05 1.38
N ASP A 402 10.32 -18.34 1.52
CA ASP A 402 9.44 -19.39 1.03
C ASP A 402 9.17 -20.39 2.14
N SER A 403 8.02 -21.04 2.08
CA SER A 403 7.61 -22.05 3.04
C SER A 403 7.82 -23.44 2.49
N THR A 404 8.13 -24.41 3.36
CA THR A 404 8.07 -25.83 3.02
C THR A 404 6.61 -26.35 2.92
N ASN A 405 5.63 -25.51 3.28
CA ASN A 405 4.21 -25.85 3.26
C ASN A 405 3.36 -24.60 2.94
N ASN A 406 3.20 -24.32 1.67
CA ASN A 406 2.47 -23.15 1.16
C ASN A 406 0.93 -23.34 1.15
N GLY A 407 0.43 -24.53 1.47
CA GLY A 407 -0.98 -24.88 1.32
C GLY A 407 -1.38 -25.17 -0.14
N THR A 408 -2.59 -25.73 -0.29
CA THR A 408 -3.12 -26.16 -1.62
C THR A 408 -4.60 -25.81 -1.78
N ASP A 409 -5.18 -25.07 -0.82
CA ASP A 409 -6.64 -24.88 -0.75
C ASP A 409 -7.13 -23.73 -1.65
N ALA A 410 -6.20 -22.96 -2.23
CA ALA A 410 -6.49 -21.96 -3.25
C ALA A 410 -5.45 -22.01 -4.37
N LYS A 411 -5.83 -21.49 -5.54
CA LYS A 411 -4.97 -21.34 -6.71
C LYS A 411 -4.80 -19.87 -7.06
N ALA A 412 -3.57 -19.40 -7.01
CA ALA A 412 -3.19 -18.09 -7.52
C ALA A 412 -2.92 -18.16 -9.02
N LEU A 413 -3.40 -17.17 -9.77
CA LEU A 413 -3.21 -17.01 -11.20
C LEU A 413 -2.75 -15.60 -11.51
N LYS A 414 -1.68 -15.43 -12.27
CA LYS A 414 -1.24 -14.13 -12.76
C LYS A 414 -2.31 -13.50 -13.66
N PRO A 415 -2.42 -12.14 -13.71
CA PRO A 415 -3.40 -11.46 -14.55
C PRO A 415 -3.28 -11.79 -16.04
N ASP A 416 -2.07 -12.11 -16.53
CA ASP A 416 -1.80 -12.53 -17.91
C ASP A 416 -2.18 -14.00 -18.20
N GLY A 417 -2.63 -14.76 -17.19
CA GLY A 417 -3.03 -16.15 -17.28
C GLY A 417 -1.88 -17.16 -17.48
N LYS A 418 -0.61 -16.71 -17.57
CA LYS A 418 0.50 -17.59 -17.96
C LYS A 418 1.10 -18.41 -16.80
N ARG A 419 1.01 -17.91 -15.57
CA ARG A 419 1.59 -18.59 -14.41
C ARG A 419 0.54 -18.75 -13.33
N SER A 420 0.48 -19.96 -12.76
CA SER A 420 -0.37 -20.25 -11.60
C SER A 420 0.34 -21.17 -10.64
N TRP A 421 -0.08 -21.17 -9.38
CA TRP A 421 0.43 -22.06 -8.33
C TRP A 421 -0.66 -22.27 -7.28
N GLU A 422 -0.56 -23.41 -6.60
CA GLU A 422 -1.36 -23.69 -5.41
C GLU A 422 -0.75 -22.98 -4.20
N CYS A 423 -1.60 -22.51 -3.31
CA CYS A 423 -1.21 -21.81 -2.10
C CYS A 423 -2.40 -21.75 -1.13
N VAL A 424 -2.14 -21.19 0.04
CA VAL A 424 -3.10 -20.92 1.11
C VAL A 424 -3.61 -22.19 1.81
N HIS A 425 -3.68 -22.12 3.13
CA HIS A 425 -4.40 -23.03 4.01
C HIS A 425 -5.76 -22.43 4.35
N MET A 426 -6.83 -23.15 4.05
CA MET A 426 -8.21 -22.77 4.38
C MET A 426 -8.86 -23.87 5.23
N GLN A 427 -8.45 -23.96 6.50
CA GLN A 427 -9.10 -24.83 7.47
C GLN A 427 -10.35 -24.15 8.04
N GLN A 428 -11.15 -24.85 8.87
CA GLN A 428 -12.46 -24.37 9.34
C GLN A 428 -12.48 -22.90 9.80
N ASN A 429 -11.49 -22.46 10.56
CA ASN A 429 -11.40 -21.10 11.12
C ASN A 429 -10.14 -20.34 10.70
N LEU A 430 -9.32 -20.91 9.80
CA LEU A 430 -8.03 -20.35 9.38
C LEU A 430 -8.05 -20.05 7.88
N PHE A 431 -7.56 -18.87 7.52
CA PHE A 431 -7.08 -18.53 6.18
C PHE A 431 -5.65 -18.01 6.31
N ALA A 432 -4.68 -18.72 5.76
CA ALA A 432 -3.27 -18.34 5.89
C ALA A 432 -2.47 -18.59 4.61
N GLY A 433 -1.72 -17.62 4.15
CA GLY A 433 -0.87 -17.70 2.96
C GLY A 433 -0.04 -16.46 2.69
N PHE A 434 0.80 -16.51 1.65
CA PHE A 434 1.58 -15.34 1.22
C PHE A 434 0.76 -14.22 0.59
N PRO A 435 -0.35 -14.49 -0.15
CA PRO A 435 -1.14 -13.43 -0.76
C PRO A 435 -1.62 -12.38 0.22
N HIS A 436 -1.41 -11.11 -0.12
CA HIS A 436 -2.07 -9.97 0.50
C HIS A 436 -3.36 -9.69 -0.26
N LEU A 437 -4.48 -9.80 0.39
CA LEU A 437 -5.79 -9.74 -0.24
C LEU A 437 -6.38 -8.32 -0.19
N SER A 438 -7.09 -7.93 -1.25
CA SER A 438 -7.93 -6.73 -1.23
C SER A 438 -9.39 -7.13 -1.05
N TYR A 439 -9.97 -6.78 0.09
CA TYR A 439 -11.39 -7.07 0.38
C TYR A 439 -12.34 -6.31 -0.55
N SER A 440 -11.92 -5.17 -1.10
CA SER A 440 -12.70 -4.43 -2.11
C SER A 440 -13.02 -5.26 -3.35
N SER A 441 -12.19 -6.26 -3.67
CA SER A 441 -12.39 -7.16 -4.81
C SER A 441 -13.36 -8.30 -4.53
N ASN A 442 -13.58 -8.64 -3.27
CA ASN A 442 -14.58 -9.61 -2.78
C ASN A 442 -14.97 -9.27 -1.34
N PRO A 443 -15.91 -8.33 -1.11
CA PRO A 443 -16.30 -7.91 0.24
C PRO A 443 -16.92 -9.03 1.09
N VAL A 444 -17.47 -10.06 0.45
CA VAL A 444 -18.07 -11.23 1.14
C VAL A 444 -17.04 -12.01 1.96
N PHE A 445 -15.75 -11.96 1.56
CA PHE A 445 -14.67 -12.55 2.34
C PHE A 445 -14.58 -11.91 3.74
N ALA A 446 -14.54 -10.59 3.81
CA ALA A 446 -14.50 -9.86 5.08
C ALA A 446 -15.79 -10.02 5.90
N GLU A 447 -16.95 -10.04 5.25
CA GLU A 447 -18.23 -10.30 5.91
C GLU A 447 -18.26 -11.69 6.56
N ARG A 448 -17.76 -12.72 5.88
CA ARG A 448 -17.68 -14.08 6.45
C ARG A 448 -16.70 -14.14 7.61
N PHE A 449 -15.55 -13.50 7.52
CA PHE A 449 -14.60 -13.42 8.61
C PHE A 449 -15.24 -12.80 9.86
N MET A 450 -15.94 -11.70 9.73
CA MET A 450 -16.69 -11.06 10.80
C MET A 450 -17.77 -11.97 11.37
N ARG A 451 -18.58 -12.63 10.51
CA ARG A 451 -19.65 -13.54 10.95
C ARG A 451 -19.09 -14.73 11.77
N GLU A 452 -17.97 -15.29 11.36
CA GLU A 452 -17.33 -16.37 12.12
C GLU A 452 -16.80 -15.88 13.47
N ALA A 453 -16.30 -14.66 13.56
CA ALA A 453 -15.90 -14.07 14.84
C ALA A 453 -17.10 -13.90 15.79
N ILE A 454 -18.27 -13.49 15.29
CA ILE A 454 -19.51 -13.41 16.06
C ILE A 454 -19.94 -14.81 16.55
N ARG A 455 -19.91 -15.81 15.67
CA ARG A 455 -20.28 -17.18 16.04
C ARG A 455 -19.37 -17.75 17.13
N TRP A 456 -18.08 -17.50 17.00
CA TRP A 456 -17.12 -17.93 18.00
C TRP A 456 -17.38 -17.25 19.36
N GLU A 457 -17.62 -15.94 19.38
CA GLU A 457 -17.97 -15.18 20.59
C GLU A 457 -19.21 -15.76 21.29
N GLN A 458 -20.26 -16.04 20.53
CA GLN A 458 -21.49 -16.65 21.06
C GLN A 458 -21.23 -18.02 21.69
N SER A 459 -20.42 -18.87 21.01
CA SER A 459 -20.07 -20.18 21.53
C SER A 459 -19.29 -20.14 22.85
N GLN A 460 -18.43 -19.10 23.04
CA GLN A 460 -17.68 -18.90 24.29
C GLN A 460 -18.60 -18.46 25.42
N LYS A 461 -19.61 -17.62 25.17
CA LYS A 461 -20.60 -17.19 26.18
C LYS A 461 -21.47 -18.34 26.64
N GLU A 462 -22.00 -19.15 25.71
CA GLU A 462 -22.79 -20.34 26.05
C GLU A 462 -21.98 -21.40 26.81
N GLY A 463 -20.68 -21.56 26.49
CA GLY A 463 -19.78 -22.47 27.19
C GLY A 463 -19.43 -22.01 28.60
N SER A 464 -19.45 -20.71 28.89
CA SER A 464 -19.23 -20.16 30.24
C SER A 464 -20.47 -20.19 31.13
N GLU A 465 -21.68 -20.12 30.55
CA GLU A 465 -22.94 -20.20 31.28
C GLU A 465 -23.29 -21.66 31.71
N ARG A 466 -22.66 -22.65 31.06
CA ARG A 466 -22.86 -24.08 31.37
C ARG A 466 -21.87 -24.64 32.40
N LYS A 467 -20.90 -23.85 32.83
CA LYS A 467 -19.93 -24.21 33.90
C LYS A 467 -20.28 -23.48 35.18
#